data_5089ed83bae887b53faf26338623cfc8
#
_entry.id   5089ed83bae887b53faf26338623cfc8
#
_cell.length_a   1.000
_cell.length_b   1.000
_cell.length_c   1.000
_cell.angle_alpha   90.00
_cell.angle_beta   90.00
_cell.angle_gamma   90.00
#
_symmetry.space_group_name_H-M   'P 1'
#
loop_
_entity.id
_entity.type
_entity.pdbx_description
1 polymer ?
#
loop_
_entity_poly.entity_id
_entity_poly.type
_entity_poly.pdbx_seq_one_letter_code
_entity_poly.pdbx_strand_id
1 'polypeptide(L)'
;MFHSALSALTFSSGELLTITESRGMSGAWSWVFAGGEQLWSPGLYRLLGLVPNAAKASYEVLLSLIHPEDRHLLPSMADLRQGHVPRETIARVIRPNGTVRTLSLTMEVRFSAEGRPVAVNGTALDVSDREQLAHLRHEERRRRGALYLTERIATFSMGLDQARELPFEMAQVHGIPLEDICAEPFLMIVPEERRAFQAQAVEQIERRTFFQSTAHERLANGELWHFRILTMPVWDPDGTYLGRCGLKYPVHAGSRVPPILRDGLEQSVTGHHLRAARALLDWSMMDLAQASGLSHSTVRRLEEGSEHRGSRSRFHAVEALRRAGIRFVAMDDGTLAVARA
;
A
#
# COMPACT_ATOMS: atom_id res chain seq x y z
N MET A 1 21.71 -37.42 -1.57
CA MET A 1 20.93 -37.75 -0.37
C MET A 1 19.41 -37.67 -0.56
N PHE A 2 18.88 -36.91 -1.50
CA PHE A 2 17.40 -36.78 -1.70
C PHE A 2 16.76 -38.00 -2.41
N HIS A 3 17.49 -38.76 -3.23
CA HIS A 3 16.92 -39.93 -3.93
C HIS A 3 16.61 -41.11 -2.99
N SER A 4 17.28 -41.21 -1.87
CA SER A 4 17.10 -42.32 -0.91
C SER A 4 15.87 -42.15 -0.01
N ALA A 5 15.40 -40.90 0.21
CA ALA A 5 14.24 -40.62 1.05
C ALA A 5 12.89 -40.87 0.33
N LEU A 6 12.86 -40.72 -1.00
CA LEU A 6 11.65 -40.96 -1.80
C LEU A 6 11.29 -42.45 -1.90
N SER A 7 12.27 -43.36 -1.79
CA SER A 7 12.02 -44.79 -1.77
C SER A 7 11.42 -45.32 -0.47
N ALA A 8 11.40 -44.53 0.56
CA ALA A 8 10.77 -44.88 1.85
C ALA A 8 9.29 -44.45 1.97
N LEU A 9 8.76 -43.74 0.97
CA LEU A 9 7.35 -43.38 0.97
C LEU A 9 6.49 -44.62 0.63
N THR A 10 5.44 -44.81 1.41
CA THR A 10 4.56 -46.01 1.32
C THR A 10 3.50 -45.91 0.22
N PHE A 11 3.51 -44.84 -0.61
CA PHE A 11 2.55 -44.64 -1.69
C PHE A 11 3.24 -44.57 -3.07
N SER A 12 2.51 -45.00 -4.10
CA SER A 12 2.94 -44.94 -5.49
C SER A 12 2.95 -43.53 -6.03
N SER A 13 3.65 -43.30 -7.16
CA SER A 13 3.64 -42.00 -7.85
C SER A 13 2.24 -41.55 -8.25
N GLY A 14 1.31 -42.48 -8.57
CA GLY A 14 -0.07 -42.20 -8.90
C GLY A 14 -0.88 -41.76 -7.68
N GLU A 15 -0.65 -42.38 -6.53
CA GLU A 15 -1.28 -41.99 -5.28
C GLU A 15 -0.78 -40.61 -4.80
N LEU A 16 0.53 -40.33 -4.96
CA LEU A 16 1.09 -39.03 -4.67
C LEU A 16 0.44 -37.94 -5.54
N LEU A 17 0.32 -38.18 -6.83
CA LEU A 17 -0.35 -37.26 -7.74
C LEU A 17 -1.81 -37.04 -7.32
N THR A 18 -2.53 -38.10 -7.01
CA THR A 18 -3.92 -38.01 -6.53
C THR A 18 -4.05 -37.19 -5.26
N ILE A 19 -3.15 -37.40 -4.28
CA ILE A 19 -3.13 -36.64 -3.03
C ILE A 19 -2.84 -35.16 -3.28
N THR A 20 -1.82 -34.83 -4.11
CA THR A 20 -1.45 -33.46 -4.42
C THR A 20 -2.55 -32.72 -5.17
N GLU A 21 -3.26 -33.40 -6.07
CA GLU A 21 -4.37 -32.85 -6.84
C GLU A 21 -5.71 -32.82 -6.10
N SER A 22 -5.87 -33.58 -5.01
CA SER A 22 -7.14 -33.72 -4.28
C SER A 22 -7.66 -32.38 -3.73
N ARG A 23 -6.75 -31.46 -3.44
CA ARG A 23 -7.10 -30.09 -3.00
C ARG A 23 -7.50 -29.16 -4.14
N GLY A 24 -7.45 -29.60 -5.42
CA GLY A 24 -7.82 -28.81 -6.57
C GLY A 24 -6.90 -27.61 -6.86
N MET A 25 -5.70 -27.61 -6.30
CA MET A 25 -4.72 -26.51 -6.46
C MET A 25 -3.62 -26.82 -7.46
N SER A 26 -3.52 -28.06 -7.92
CA SER A 26 -2.49 -28.49 -8.86
C SER A 26 -3.05 -29.39 -9.95
N GLY A 27 -2.35 -29.47 -11.07
CA GLY A 27 -2.63 -30.36 -12.17
C GLY A 27 -1.37 -30.61 -13.00
N ALA A 28 -1.37 -31.71 -13.76
CA ALA A 28 -0.25 -32.09 -14.59
C ALA A 28 -0.72 -32.37 -16.03
N TRP A 29 0.20 -32.21 -16.97
CA TRP A 29 -0.04 -32.50 -18.37
C TRP A 29 1.21 -33.05 -19.06
N SER A 30 0.97 -33.76 -20.13
CA SER A 30 2.02 -34.31 -20.98
C SER A 30 1.59 -34.23 -22.43
N TRP A 31 2.55 -33.98 -23.32
CA TRP A 31 2.38 -34.01 -24.74
C TRP A 31 3.51 -34.76 -25.40
N VAL A 32 3.19 -35.91 -26.04
CA VAL A 32 4.12 -36.75 -26.81
C VAL A 32 4.04 -36.33 -28.27
N PHE A 33 5.16 -35.91 -28.87
CA PHE A 33 5.16 -35.33 -30.22
C PHE A 33 4.91 -36.34 -31.33
N ALA A 34 5.46 -37.57 -31.17
CA ALA A 34 5.40 -38.62 -32.21
C ALA A 34 3.93 -39.03 -32.54
N GLY A 35 3.06 -39.14 -31.54
CA GLY A 35 1.65 -39.47 -31.72
C GLY A 35 0.72 -38.28 -31.66
N GLY A 36 1.24 -37.09 -31.35
CA GLY A 36 0.44 -35.90 -31.08
C GLY A 36 -0.47 -36.05 -29.85
N GLU A 37 -0.23 -37.08 -29.03
CA GLU A 37 -1.05 -37.39 -27.87
C GLU A 37 -0.82 -36.35 -26.73
N GLN A 38 -1.89 -35.80 -26.24
CA GLN A 38 -1.87 -34.88 -25.10
C GLN A 38 -2.76 -35.44 -23.99
N LEU A 39 -2.18 -35.48 -22.80
CA LEU A 39 -2.83 -36.01 -21.60
C LEU A 39 -2.88 -34.93 -20.52
N TRP A 40 -4.02 -34.80 -19.90
CA TRP A 40 -4.22 -33.92 -18.74
C TRP A 40 -4.67 -34.73 -17.54
N SER A 41 -4.10 -34.43 -16.40
CA SER A 41 -4.57 -35.03 -15.16
C SER A 41 -5.96 -34.49 -14.77
N PRO A 42 -6.73 -35.22 -13.96
CA PRO A 42 -8.00 -34.74 -13.45
C PRO A 42 -7.90 -33.40 -12.71
N GLY A 43 -6.75 -33.13 -12.05
CA GLY A 43 -6.47 -31.87 -11.39
C GLY A 43 -6.39 -30.70 -12.37
N LEU A 44 -5.76 -30.90 -13.53
CA LEU A 44 -5.69 -29.83 -14.54
C LEU A 44 -7.07 -29.47 -15.09
N TYR A 45 -7.91 -30.45 -15.39
CA TYR A 45 -9.30 -30.19 -15.81
C TYR A 45 -10.02 -29.35 -14.76
N ARG A 46 -9.90 -29.70 -13.48
CA ARG A 46 -10.52 -28.93 -12.37
C ARG A 46 -9.97 -27.51 -12.28
N LEU A 47 -8.66 -27.32 -12.42
CA LEU A 47 -8.03 -26.00 -12.45
C LEU A 47 -8.59 -25.13 -13.58
N LEU A 48 -8.79 -25.72 -14.74
CA LEU A 48 -9.34 -25.02 -15.91
C LEU A 48 -10.88 -24.85 -15.86
N GLY A 49 -11.52 -25.40 -14.82
CA GLY A 49 -12.99 -25.35 -14.69
C GLY A 49 -13.71 -26.27 -15.68
N LEU A 50 -13.03 -27.30 -16.17
CA LEU A 50 -13.56 -28.29 -17.10
C LEU A 50 -13.92 -29.59 -16.35
N VAL A 51 -14.94 -30.29 -16.85
CA VAL A 51 -15.24 -31.64 -16.39
C VAL A 51 -14.19 -32.58 -16.96
N PRO A 52 -13.56 -33.46 -16.16
CA PRO A 52 -12.60 -34.42 -16.65
C PRO A 52 -13.15 -35.24 -17.83
N ASN A 53 -12.41 -35.35 -18.90
CA ASN A 53 -12.75 -36.04 -20.15
C ASN A 53 -13.93 -35.44 -20.96
N ALA A 54 -14.51 -34.34 -20.54
CA ALA A 54 -15.55 -33.64 -21.32
C ALA A 54 -14.98 -32.90 -22.55
N ALA A 55 -13.72 -32.52 -22.50
CA ALA A 55 -12.98 -31.92 -23.60
C ALA A 55 -11.69 -32.74 -23.87
N LYS A 56 -11.34 -32.88 -25.15
CA LYS A 56 -10.07 -33.51 -25.51
C LYS A 56 -8.92 -32.62 -25.05
N ALA A 57 -7.98 -33.19 -24.30
CA ALA A 57 -6.78 -32.49 -23.89
C ALA A 57 -6.02 -31.98 -25.13
N SER A 58 -5.82 -30.67 -25.24
CA SER A 58 -4.99 -30.07 -26.28
C SER A 58 -4.44 -28.71 -25.85
N TYR A 59 -3.29 -28.36 -26.42
CA TYR A 59 -2.65 -27.07 -26.15
C TYR A 59 -3.50 -25.90 -26.65
N GLU A 60 -4.23 -26.09 -27.75
CA GLU A 60 -5.15 -25.09 -28.29
C GLU A 60 -6.30 -24.81 -27.32
N VAL A 61 -6.85 -25.84 -26.69
CA VAL A 61 -7.88 -25.68 -25.66
C VAL A 61 -7.30 -24.93 -24.46
N LEU A 62 -6.10 -25.25 -24.01
CA LEU A 62 -5.42 -24.48 -22.95
C LEU A 62 -5.29 -23.00 -23.34
N LEU A 63 -4.72 -22.72 -24.52
CA LEU A 63 -4.52 -21.35 -25.02
C LEU A 63 -5.86 -20.58 -25.15
N SER A 64 -6.95 -21.27 -25.52
CA SER A 64 -8.26 -20.63 -25.62
C SER A 64 -8.79 -20.11 -24.29
N LEU A 65 -8.42 -20.77 -23.18
CA LEU A 65 -8.79 -20.41 -21.82
C LEU A 65 -7.83 -19.38 -21.20
N ILE A 66 -6.63 -19.20 -21.76
CA ILE A 66 -5.70 -18.16 -21.29
C ILE A 66 -6.29 -16.77 -21.60
N HIS A 67 -6.18 -15.88 -20.63
CA HIS A 67 -6.58 -14.47 -20.79
C HIS A 67 -5.90 -13.88 -22.04
N PRO A 68 -6.65 -13.14 -22.91
CA PRO A 68 -6.10 -12.64 -24.18
C PRO A 68 -4.77 -11.89 -24.04
N GLU A 69 -4.63 -11.08 -23.00
CA GLU A 69 -3.40 -10.32 -22.74
C GLU A 69 -2.20 -11.19 -22.34
N ASP A 70 -2.44 -12.40 -21.82
CA ASP A 70 -1.38 -13.25 -21.31
C ASP A 70 -0.94 -14.35 -22.32
N ARG A 71 -1.66 -14.47 -23.44
CA ARG A 71 -1.37 -15.51 -24.46
C ARG A 71 0.05 -15.44 -25.02
N HIS A 72 0.59 -14.25 -25.13
CA HIS A 72 1.95 -14.02 -25.62
C HIS A 72 3.04 -14.54 -24.66
N LEU A 73 2.70 -14.79 -23.40
CA LEU A 73 3.62 -15.33 -22.39
C LEU A 73 3.86 -16.84 -22.56
N LEU A 74 2.95 -17.54 -23.25
CA LEU A 74 3.08 -18.96 -23.50
C LEU A 74 3.84 -19.22 -24.81
N PRO A 75 4.66 -20.28 -24.86
CA PRO A 75 5.41 -20.63 -26.07
C PRO A 75 4.44 -21.03 -27.20
N SER A 76 4.84 -20.81 -28.44
CA SER A 76 4.11 -21.32 -29.59
C SER A 76 4.24 -22.85 -29.70
N MET A 77 3.37 -23.48 -30.51
CA MET A 77 3.47 -24.91 -30.85
C MET A 77 4.83 -25.25 -31.49
N ALA A 78 5.40 -24.31 -32.24
CA ALA A 78 6.70 -24.50 -32.88
C ALA A 78 7.83 -24.47 -31.83
N ASP A 79 7.78 -23.53 -30.88
CA ASP A 79 8.75 -23.41 -29.80
C ASP A 79 8.74 -24.67 -28.91
N LEU A 80 7.55 -25.19 -28.58
CA LEU A 80 7.40 -26.42 -27.81
C LEU A 80 8.08 -27.63 -28.50
N ARG A 81 7.87 -27.76 -29.83
CA ARG A 81 8.47 -28.83 -30.62
C ARG A 81 9.97 -28.66 -30.83
N GLN A 82 10.50 -27.45 -30.76
CA GLN A 82 11.92 -27.14 -30.80
C GLN A 82 12.60 -27.26 -29.43
N GLY A 83 11.82 -27.45 -28.38
CA GLY A 83 12.32 -27.50 -27.01
C GLY A 83 12.59 -26.17 -26.38
N HIS A 84 12.11 -25.08 -26.98
CA HIS A 84 12.21 -23.72 -26.43
C HIS A 84 11.03 -23.45 -25.53
N VAL A 85 11.18 -23.70 -24.24
CA VAL A 85 10.13 -23.48 -23.24
C VAL A 85 10.64 -22.62 -22.10
N PRO A 86 9.85 -21.69 -21.60
CA PRO A 86 10.14 -21.01 -20.35
C PRO A 86 10.05 -22.02 -19.20
N ARG A 87 10.92 -21.87 -18.21
CA ARG A 87 10.91 -22.75 -17.04
C ARG A 87 9.61 -22.62 -16.24
N GLU A 88 9.11 -21.39 -16.13
CA GLU A 88 7.87 -21.06 -15.45
C GLU A 88 7.18 -19.90 -16.19
N THR A 89 5.87 -19.96 -16.29
CA THR A 89 5.03 -18.88 -16.81
C THR A 89 3.84 -18.69 -15.88
N ILE A 90 3.60 -17.46 -15.43
CA ILE A 90 2.40 -17.12 -14.67
C ILE A 90 1.41 -16.50 -15.65
N ALA A 91 0.21 -17.07 -15.75
CA ALA A 91 -0.81 -16.61 -16.67
C ALA A 91 -2.21 -16.72 -16.06
N ARG A 92 -3.08 -15.79 -16.43
CA ARG A 92 -4.49 -15.82 -16.04
C ARG A 92 -5.28 -16.77 -16.95
N VAL A 93 -6.12 -17.57 -16.34
CA VAL A 93 -7.07 -18.48 -17.02
C VAL A 93 -8.48 -17.99 -16.77
N ILE A 94 -9.27 -17.85 -17.84
CA ILE A 94 -10.69 -17.55 -17.78
C ILE A 94 -11.45 -18.88 -17.90
N ARG A 95 -12.06 -19.31 -16.82
CA ARG A 95 -12.84 -20.56 -16.79
C ARG A 95 -14.16 -20.40 -17.57
N PRO A 96 -14.79 -21.49 -18.02
CA PRO A 96 -16.07 -21.43 -18.73
C PRO A 96 -17.20 -20.75 -17.95
N ASN A 97 -17.14 -20.74 -16.63
CA ASN A 97 -18.09 -20.04 -15.75
C ASN A 97 -17.77 -18.55 -15.56
N GLY A 98 -16.76 -18.01 -16.28
CA GLY A 98 -16.33 -16.62 -16.18
C GLY A 98 -15.38 -16.30 -15.03
N THR A 99 -15.09 -17.24 -14.12
CA THR A 99 -14.13 -17.00 -13.04
C THR A 99 -12.70 -16.96 -13.57
N VAL A 100 -11.90 -16.04 -13.06
CA VAL A 100 -10.48 -15.92 -13.41
C VAL A 100 -9.62 -16.57 -12.33
N ARG A 101 -8.64 -17.35 -12.75
CA ARG A 101 -7.58 -17.92 -11.89
C ARG A 101 -6.22 -17.58 -12.45
N THR A 102 -5.26 -17.37 -11.57
CA THR A 102 -3.87 -17.20 -11.95
C THR A 102 -3.13 -18.50 -11.72
N LEU A 103 -2.57 -19.07 -12.78
CA LEU A 103 -1.84 -20.32 -12.73
C LEU A 103 -0.35 -20.09 -12.96
N SER A 104 0.50 -20.71 -12.15
CA SER A 104 1.91 -20.94 -12.45
C SER A 104 2.03 -22.23 -13.27
N LEU A 105 2.53 -22.10 -14.49
CA LEU A 105 2.72 -23.18 -15.45
C LEU A 105 4.22 -23.47 -15.57
N THR A 106 4.65 -24.65 -15.16
CA THR A 106 6.02 -25.12 -15.40
C THR A 106 6.06 -26.08 -16.56
N MET A 107 7.15 -26.04 -17.34
CA MET A 107 7.31 -26.87 -18.53
C MET A 107 8.71 -27.47 -18.56
N GLU A 108 8.79 -28.74 -18.92
CA GLU A 108 10.04 -29.46 -19.07
C GLU A 108 10.02 -30.30 -20.36
N VAL A 109 11.04 -30.12 -21.19
CA VAL A 109 11.17 -30.87 -22.44
C VAL A 109 11.96 -32.15 -22.20
N ARG A 110 11.43 -33.26 -22.71
CA ARG A 110 12.14 -34.52 -22.76
C ARG A 110 12.81 -34.68 -24.11
N PHE A 111 14.08 -35.06 -24.11
CA PHE A 111 14.87 -35.29 -25.29
C PHE A 111 15.15 -36.79 -25.49
N SER A 112 15.27 -37.21 -26.75
CA SER A 112 15.79 -38.56 -27.10
C SER A 112 17.28 -38.62 -26.82
N ALA A 113 17.84 -39.82 -26.96
CA ALA A 113 19.29 -40.04 -26.85
C ALA A 113 20.11 -39.23 -27.89
N GLU A 114 19.48 -38.89 -29.02
CA GLU A 114 20.07 -38.09 -30.10
C GLU A 114 19.85 -36.60 -29.93
N GLY A 115 19.34 -36.16 -28.77
CA GLY A 115 19.12 -34.76 -28.45
C GLY A 115 17.92 -34.12 -29.14
N ARG A 116 16.94 -34.89 -29.65
CA ARG A 116 15.72 -34.38 -30.28
C ARG A 116 14.61 -34.29 -29.25
N PRO A 117 13.86 -33.18 -29.22
CA PRO A 117 12.67 -33.08 -28.36
C PRO A 117 11.62 -34.15 -28.73
N VAL A 118 11.19 -34.98 -27.78
CA VAL A 118 10.22 -36.08 -27.98
C VAL A 118 8.92 -35.85 -27.23
N ALA A 119 8.96 -35.11 -26.15
CA ALA A 119 7.78 -34.78 -25.39
C ALA A 119 8.00 -33.49 -24.56
N VAL A 120 6.93 -32.88 -24.13
CA VAL A 120 6.93 -31.83 -23.11
C VAL A 120 5.98 -32.24 -21.99
N ASN A 121 6.43 -32.10 -20.77
CA ASN A 121 5.63 -32.32 -19.58
C ASN A 121 5.49 -30.99 -18.82
N GLY A 122 4.41 -30.83 -18.07
CA GLY A 122 4.25 -29.65 -17.27
C GLY A 122 3.34 -29.87 -16.08
N THR A 123 3.43 -28.93 -15.17
CA THR A 123 2.50 -28.80 -14.05
C THR A 123 1.86 -27.43 -14.06
N ALA A 124 0.67 -27.35 -13.52
CA ALA A 124 -0.05 -26.13 -13.26
C ALA A 124 -0.36 -26.05 -11.76
N LEU A 125 -0.12 -24.89 -11.16
CA LEU A 125 -0.43 -24.62 -9.78
C LEU A 125 -1.31 -23.37 -9.70
N ASP A 126 -2.42 -23.43 -8.95
CA ASP A 126 -3.23 -22.25 -8.65
C ASP A 126 -2.46 -21.35 -7.66
N VAL A 127 -2.11 -20.17 -8.13
CA VAL A 127 -1.39 -19.15 -7.34
C VAL A 127 -2.25 -17.89 -7.15
N SER A 128 -3.57 -17.99 -7.42
CA SER A 128 -4.48 -16.84 -7.39
C SER A 128 -4.43 -16.09 -6.08
N ASP A 129 -4.52 -16.77 -4.95
CA ASP A 129 -4.53 -16.14 -3.62
C ASP A 129 -3.17 -15.49 -3.32
N ARG A 130 -2.07 -16.13 -3.74
CA ARG A 130 -0.71 -15.60 -3.57
C ARG A 130 -0.53 -14.31 -4.37
N GLU A 131 -0.92 -14.32 -5.63
CA GLU A 131 -0.80 -13.17 -6.53
C GLU A 131 -1.73 -12.02 -6.10
N GLN A 132 -2.95 -12.33 -5.68
CA GLN A 132 -3.87 -11.35 -5.13
C GLN A 132 -3.31 -10.69 -3.86
N LEU A 133 -2.76 -11.48 -2.94
CA LEU A 133 -2.14 -10.96 -1.73
C LEU A 133 -0.91 -10.10 -2.05
N ALA A 134 -0.07 -10.52 -3.01
CA ALA A 134 1.08 -9.76 -3.46
C ALA A 134 0.66 -8.40 -4.07
N HIS A 135 -0.39 -8.42 -4.90
CA HIS A 135 -0.96 -7.21 -5.50
C HIS A 135 -1.52 -6.24 -4.44
N LEU A 136 -2.33 -6.75 -3.50
CA LEU A 136 -2.87 -5.93 -2.40
C LEU A 136 -1.76 -5.32 -1.54
N ARG A 137 -0.72 -6.09 -1.22
CA ARG A 137 0.45 -5.57 -0.49
C ARG A 137 1.19 -4.49 -1.28
N HIS A 138 1.33 -4.67 -2.58
CA HIS A 138 1.97 -3.69 -3.44
C HIS A 138 1.17 -2.39 -3.52
N GLU A 139 -0.15 -2.48 -3.69
CA GLU A 139 -1.04 -1.30 -3.68
C GLU A 139 -1.00 -0.57 -2.34
N GLU A 140 -1.05 -1.31 -1.24
CA GLU A 140 -0.97 -0.71 0.10
C GLU A 140 0.36 0.01 0.32
N ARG A 141 1.48 -0.58 -0.11
CA ARG A 141 2.78 0.09 -0.08
C ARG A 141 2.78 1.38 -0.89
N ARG A 142 2.24 1.35 -2.11
CA ARG A 142 2.15 2.55 -2.96
C ARG A 142 1.31 3.65 -2.32
N ARG A 143 0.17 3.29 -1.71
CA ARG A 143 -0.69 4.25 -1.00
C ARG A 143 0.03 4.89 0.18
N ARG A 144 0.70 4.08 1.01
CA ARG A 144 1.50 4.58 2.14
C ARG A 144 2.63 5.49 1.69
N GLY A 145 3.34 5.10 0.64
CA GLY A 145 4.41 5.90 0.06
C GLY A 145 3.93 7.24 -0.47
N ALA A 146 2.84 7.25 -1.25
CA ALA A 146 2.24 8.47 -1.77
C ALA A 146 1.80 9.42 -0.64
N LEU A 147 1.15 8.89 0.40
CA LEU A 147 0.73 9.68 1.57
C LEU A 147 1.93 10.31 2.28
N TYR A 148 3.04 9.57 2.42
CA TYR A 148 4.23 10.11 3.04
C TYR A 148 4.94 11.15 2.17
N LEU A 149 5.04 10.93 0.87
CA LEU A 149 5.67 11.90 -0.05
C LEU A 149 4.90 13.22 -0.13
N THR A 150 3.56 13.15 -0.07
CA THR A 150 2.70 14.34 -0.22
C THR A 150 2.53 15.08 1.10
N GLU A 151 2.12 14.39 2.15
CA GLU A 151 1.67 15.00 3.41
C GLU A 151 2.61 14.71 4.59
N ARG A 152 3.68 13.93 4.38
CA ARG A 152 4.58 13.45 5.43
C ARG A 152 3.86 12.64 6.52
N ILE A 153 2.71 12.04 6.19
CA ILE A 153 1.98 11.16 7.08
C ILE A 153 2.45 9.73 6.83
N ALA A 154 2.92 9.06 7.87
CA ALA A 154 3.33 7.67 7.83
C ALA A 154 2.53 6.82 8.82
N THR A 155 2.03 5.68 8.35
CA THR A 155 1.61 4.59 9.21
C THR A 155 2.71 3.54 9.26
N PHE A 156 2.92 2.95 10.42
CA PHE A 156 3.93 1.92 10.62
C PHE A 156 3.46 0.86 11.62
N SER A 157 4.08 -0.31 11.54
CA SER A 157 3.85 -1.39 12.51
C SER A 157 5.18 -1.95 13.00
N MET A 158 5.14 -2.56 14.18
CA MET A 158 6.25 -3.26 14.79
C MET A 158 5.72 -4.58 15.36
N GLY A 159 6.20 -5.69 14.82
CA GLY A 159 5.85 -7.03 15.28
C GLY A 159 6.55 -7.43 16.58
N LEU A 160 6.28 -8.66 17.04
CA LEU A 160 6.91 -9.23 18.25
C LEU A 160 8.42 -9.43 18.10
N ASP A 161 8.88 -9.70 16.89
CA ASP A 161 10.27 -9.83 16.49
C ASP A 161 10.97 -8.46 16.31
N GLN A 162 10.28 -7.37 16.66
CA GLN A 162 10.68 -5.99 16.44
C GLN A 162 10.88 -5.61 14.96
N ALA A 163 10.51 -6.49 14.03
CA ALA A 163 10.46 -6.14 12.62
C ALA A 163 9.51 -4.96 12.40
N ARG A 164 10.00 -3.95 11.70
CA ARG A 164 9.26 -2.71 11.44
C ARG A 164 8.85 -2.63 9.98
N GLU A 165 7.59 -2.36 9.76
CA GLU A 165 7.10 -2.01 8.43
C GLU A 165 6.96 -0.49 8.33
N LEU A 166 7.86 0.12 7.57
CA LEU A 166 7.93 1.57 7.31
C LEU A 166 7.74 1.83 5.81
N PRO A 167 7.18 2.98 5.43
CA PRO A 167 7.20 3.40 4.03
C PRO A 167 8.65 3.53 3.52
N PHE A 168 8.95 2.94 2.37
CA PHE A 168 10.28 3.01 1.74
C PHE A 168 10.71 4.46 1.48
N GLU A 169 9.75 5.32 1.20
CA GLU A 169 9.93 6.74 0.91
C GLU A 169 10.51 7.52 2.11
N MET A 170 10.42 6.97 3.32
CA MET A 170 11.08 7.56 4.49
C MET A 170 12.59 7.62 4.30
N ALA A 171 13.18 6.56 3.75
CA ALA A 171 14.62 6.53 3.44
C ALA A 171 15.01 7.65 2.47
N GLN A 172 14.23 7.85 1.41
CA GLN A 172 14.48 8.90 0.42
C GLN A 172 14.36 10.30 1.01
N VAL A 173 13.32 10.54 1.81
CA VAL A 173 13.02 11.85 2.39
C VAL A 173 14.05 12.25 3.45
N HIS A 174 14.54 11.30 4.24
CA HIS A 174 15.54 11.56 5.29
C HIS A 174 16.99 11.40 4.81
N GLY A 175 17.20 10.76 3.65
CA GLY A 175 18.56 10.46 3.18
C GLY A 175 19.28 9.42 4.03
N ILE A 176 18.54 8.55 4.71
CA ILE A 176 19.05 7.48 5.58
C ILE A 176 18.58 6.14 4.97
N PRO A 177 19.46 5.12 4.86
CA PRO A 177 19.06 3.80 4.40
C PRO A 177 17.89 3.23 5.22
N LEU A 178 16.94 2.55 4.57
CA LEU A 178 15.76 2.01 5.27
C LEU A 178 16.16 0.98 6.32
N GLU A 179 17.19 0.19 6.05
CA GLU A 179 17.74 -0.79 7.00
C GLU A 179 18.22 -0.13 8.30
N ASP A 180 18.88 1.03 8.21
CA ASP A 180 19.34 1.78 9.36
C ASP A 180 18.16 2.37 10.16
N ILE A 181 17.14 2.89 9.45
CA ILE A 181 15.91 3.38 10.10
C ILE A 181 15.16 2.23 10.80
N CYS A 182 15.13 1.04 10.19
CA CYS A 182 14.52 -0.14 10.80
C CYS A 182 15.30 -0.62 12.03
N ALA A 183 16.62 -0.58 11.98
CA ALA A 183 17.48 -0.98 13.10
C ALA A 183 17.40 0.04 14.25
N GLU A 184 17.47 1.33 13.94
CA GLU A 184 17.44 2.42 14.92
C GLU A 184 16.43 3.52 14.48
N PRO A 185 15.13 3.38 14.81
CA PRO A 185 14.06 4.25 14.29
C PRO A 185 14.16 5.71 14.80
N PHE A 186 14.98 5.96 15.80
CA PHE A 186 15.19 7.30 16.34
C PHE A 186 16.29 8.09 15.61
N LEU A 187 16.98 7.49 14.64
CA LEU A 187 18.01 8.17 13.83
C LEU A 187 17.48 9.41 13.10
N MET A 188 16.21 9.40 12.70
CA MET A 188 15.57 10.53 12.03
C MET A 188 15.41 11.75 12.94
N ILE A 189 15.32 11.53 14.27
CA ILE A 189 15.14 12.59 15.27
C ILE A 189 16.45 13.33 15.45
N VAL A 190 16.38 14.66 15.57
CA VAL A 190 17.56 15.48 15.84
C VAL A 190 18.30 15.02 17.10
N PRO A 191 19.65 15.05 17.12
CA PRO A 191 20.45 14.46 18.20
C PRO A 191 20.08 14.98 19.60
N GLU A 192 19.71 16.26 19.68
CA GLU A 192 19.39 16.95 20.93
C GLU A 192 18.15 16.37 21.63
N GLU A 193 17.16 15.93 20.85
CA GLU A 193 15.88 15.40 21.36
C GLU A 193 15.88 13.86 21.44
N ARG A 194 16.77 13.20 20.72
CA ARG A 194 16.77 11.73 20.50
C ARG A 194 16.75 10.96 21.81
N ARG A 195 17.66 11.29 22.75
CA ARG A 195 17.78 10.57 24.00
C ARG A 195 16.55 10.66 24.90
N ALA A 196 15.96 11.86 25.00
CA ALA A 196 14.76 12.07 25.79
C ALA A 196 13.55 11.36 25.18
N PHE A 197 13.39 11.46 23.86
CA PHE A 197 12.31 10.78 23.13
C PHE A 197 12.43 9.26 23.27
N GLN A 198 13.63 8.71 23.09
CA GLN A 198 13.89 7.28 23.20
C GLN A 198 13.56 6.75 24.60
N ALA A 199 13.95 7.44 25.65
CA ALA A 199 13.66 7.03 27.02
C ALA A 199 12.15 6.92 27.28
N GLN A 200 11.37 7.93 26.83
CA GLN A 200 9.91 7.92 26.93
C GLN A 200 9.28 6.79 26.10
N ALA A 201 9.75 6.60 24.86
CA ALA A 201 9.21 5.59 23.96
C ALA A 201 9.45 4.17 24.50
N VAL A 202 10.66 3.86 24.95
CA VAL A 202 11.04 2.55 25.48
C VAL A 202 10.18 2.18 26.70
N GLU A 203 10.04 3.10 27.65
CA GLU A 203 9.21 2.87 28.85
C GLU A 203 7.76 2.49 28.50
N GLN A 204 7.14 3.21 27.56
CA GLN A 204 5.75 2.93 27.15
C GLN A 204 5.62 1.67 26.29
N ILE A 205 6.66 1.35 25.49
CA ILE A 205 6.72 0.10 24.72
C ILE A 205 6.80 -1.10 25.68
N GLU A 206 7.67 -1.06 26.68
CA GLU A 206 7.79 -2.14 27.68
C GLU A 206 6.51 -2.35 28.49
N ARG A 207 5.85 -1.25 28.86
CA ARG A 207 4.55 -1.29 29.55
C ARG A 207 3.38 -1.71 28.67
N ARG A 208 3.58 -1.84 27.36
CA ARG A 208 2.52 -2.12 26.37
C ARG A 208 1.34 -1.15 26.45
N THR A 209 1.66 0.13 26.66
CA THR A 209 0.68 1.22 26.76
C THR A 209 0.72 2.12 25.54
N PHE A 210 -0.27 2.99 25.40
CA PHE A 210 -0.28 4.05 24.40
C PHE A 210 0.89 5.01 24.62
N PHE A 211 1.57 5.37 23.53
CA PHE A 211 2.63 6.37 23.53
C PHE A 211 2.29 7.49 22.55
N GLN A 212 2.49 8.71 22.98
CA GLN A 212 2.41 9.89 22.10
C GLN A 212 3.47 10.88 22.53
N SER A 213 4.24 11.37 21.55
CA SER A 213 5.22 12.44 21.75
C SER A 213 5.42 13.22 20.45
N THR A 214 6.17 14.30 20.54
CA THR A 214 6.56 15.10 19.38
C THR A 214 8.08 15.18 19.31
N ALA A 215 8.63 15.24 18.10
CA ALA A 215 10.06 15.37 17.89
C ALA A 215 10.34 16.13 16.58
N HIS A 216 11.49 16.78 16.52
CA HIS A 216 12.00 17.36 15.29
C HIS A 216 12.82 16.31 14.53
N GLU A 217 12.55 16.22 13.23
CA GLU A 217 13.31 15.37 12.32
C GLU A 217 13.94 16.23 11.22
N ARG A 218 15.18 15.87 10.85
CA ARG A 218 15.91 16.53 9.76
C ARG A 218 15.73 15.74 8.48
N LEU A 219 15.28 16.41 7.40
CA LEU A 219 15.18 15.84 6.09
C LEU A 219 16.49 15.94 5.30
N ALA A 220 16.64 15.15 4.25
CA ALA A 220 17.83 15.13 3.38
C ALA A 220 18.15 16.51 2.75
N ASN A 221 17.13 17.32 2.50
CA ASN A 221 17.27 18.69 1.98
C ASN A 221 17.67 19.74 3.06
N GLY A 222 17.89 19.29 4.30
CA GLY A 222 18.25 20.15 5.44
C GLY A 222 17.07 20.77 6.17
N GLU A 223 15.84 20.62 5.67
CA GLU A 223 14.64 21.11 6.36
C GLU A 223 14.45 20.42 7.71
N LEU A 224 14.00 21.18 8.69
CA LEU A 224 13.62 20.68 9.99
C LEU A 224 12.09 20.64 10.11
N TRP A 225 11.57 19.44 10.34
CA TRP A 225 10.15 19.23 10.49
C TRP A 225 9.80 18.77 11.90
N HIS A 226 8.68 19.28 12.44
CA HIS A 226 8.16 18.86 13.73
C HIS A 226 7.06 17.85 13.54
N PHE A 227 7.27 16.61 14.00
CA PHE A 227 6.33 15.50 13.86
C PHE A 227 5.69 15.15 15.20
N ARG A 228 4.43 14.73 15.13
CA ARG A 228 3.78 13.99 16.21
C ARG A 228 3.83 12.51 15.84
N ILE A 229 4.25 11.72 16.82
CA ILE A 229 4.39 10.27 16.70
C ILE A 229 3.54 9.66 17.81
N LEU A 230 2.63 8.78 17.41
CA LEU A 230 1.82 8.01 18.36
C LEU A 230 1.88 6.54 18.01
N THR A 231 1.89 5.69 19.04
CA THR A 231 1.82 4.24 18.87
C THR A 231 0.89 3.64 19.90
N MET A 232 0.24 2.55 19.51
CA MET A 232 -0.65 1.79 20.38
C MET A 232 -0.36 0.29 20.28
N PRO A 233 -0.51 -0.46 21.37
CA PRO A 233 -0.41 -1.91 21.33
C PRO A 233 -1.55 -2.50 20.53
N VAL A 234 -1.27 -3.60 19.83
CA VAL A 234 -2.24 -4.38 19.07
C VAL A 234 -2.40 -5.73 19.77
N TRP A 235 -3.64 -6.12 19.99
CA TRP A 235 -4.01 -7.38 20.64
C TRP A 235 -4.96 -8.13 19.72
N ASP A 236 -4.88 -9.45 19.71
CA ASP A 236 -5.90 -10.28 19.08
C ASP A 236 -7.17 -10.37 19.94
N PRO A 237 -8.26 -10.95 19.42
CA PRO A 237 -9.49 -11.14 20.17
C PRO A 237 -9.34 -11.98 21.43
N ASP A 238 -8.34 -12.85 21.50
CA ASP A 238 -8.06 -13.74 22.63
C ASP A 238 -7.17 -13.07 23.70
N GLY A 239 -6.80 -11.80 23.48
CA GLY A 239 -5.96 -11.03 24.39
C GLY A 239 -4.47 -11.30 24.26
N THR A 240 -4.02 -11.95 23.18
CA THR A 240 -2.59 -12.14 22.90
C THR A 240 -2.01 -10.86 22.28
N TYR A 241 -0.87 -10.40 22.80
CA TYR A 241 -0.18 -9.24 22.28
C TYR A 241 0.47 -9.56 20.93
N LEU A 242 0.13 -8.81 19.89
CA LEU A 242 0.62 -8.99 18.52
C LEU A 242 1.73 -8.02 18.11
N GLY A 243 1.93 -6.93 18.85
CA GLY A 243 2.89 -5.89 18.50
C GLY A 243 2.30 -4.49 18.67
N ARG A 244 2.75 -3.55 17.88
CA ARG A 244 2.30 -2.15 17.93
C ARG A 244 2.02 -1.64 16.53
N CYS A 245 1.07 -0.73 16.41
CA CYS A 245 0.91 0.11 15.25
C CYS A 245 1.11 1.58 15.63
N GLY A 246 1.49 2.39 14.65
CA GLY A 246 1.76 3.79 14.88
C GLY A 246 1.41 4.68 13.70
N LEU A 247 1.28 5.95 14.02
CA LEU A 247 1.04 7.03 13.08
C LEU A 247 2.04 8.15 13.37
N LYS A 248 2.67 8.66 12.32
CA LYS A 248 3.50 9.85 12.35
C LYS A 248 2.94 10.90 11.38
N TYR A 249 2.80 12.13 11.85
CA TYR A 249 2.32 13.23 11.02
C TYR A 249 2.91 14.57 11.49
N PRO A 250 3.02 15.58 10.61
CA PRO A 250 3.52 16.90 10.98
C PRO A 250 2.59 17.58 11.99
N VAL A 251 3.15 18.13 13.07
CA VAL A 251 2.38 18.89 14.08
C VAL A 251 2.08 20.30 13.56
N HIS A 252 3.03 20.86 12.84
CA HIS A 252 2.90 22.03 12.01
C HIS A 252 3.65 21.71 10.73
N ALA A 253 2.94 21.23 9.72
CA ALA A 253 3.33 21.70 8.43
C ALA A 253 3.30 23.22 8.57
N GLY A 254 4.44 23.88 8.49
CA GLY A 254 4.42 25.29 8.18
C GLY A 254 3.53 25.40 6.98
N SER A 255 2.29 25.72 7.23
CA SER A 255 1.13 25.87 6.36
C SER A 255 1.44 25.73 4.85
N ARG A 256 1.79 24.55 4.39
CA ARG A 256 1.63 24.14 3.02
C ARG A 256 0.42 23.20 2.94
N VAL A 257 -0.71 23.69 3.43
CA VAL A 257 -1.99 23.33 2.79
C VAL A 257 -1.78 23.65 1.31
N PRO A 258 -1.92 22.68 0.38
CA PRO A 258 -1.80 22.97 -1.03
C PRO A 258 -2.57 24.25 -1.33
N PRO A 259 -2.07 25.16 -2.17
CA PRO A 259 -2.73 26.43 -2.44
C PRO A 259 -4.23 26.28 -2.73
N ILE A 260 -4.60 25.20 -3.43
CA ILE A 260 -6.00 24.83 -3.74
C ILE A 260 -6.86 24.57 -2.50
N LEU A 261 -6.34 23.88 -1.47
CA LEU A 261 -7.07 23.62 -0.22
C LEU A 261 -7.07 24.87 0.67
N ARG A 262 -6.01 25.66 0.62
CA ARG A 262 -5.91 26.94 1.30
C ARG A 262 -6.91 27.95 0.75
N ASP A 263 -6.97 28.07 -0.58
CA ASP A 263 -7.94 28.91 -1.28
C ASP A 263 -9.39 28.47 -1.01
N GLY A 264 -9.64 27.16 -0.93
CA GLY A 264 -10.97 26.61 -0.60
C GLY A 264 -11.41 26.93 0.84
N LEU A 265 -10.52 26.80 1.82
CA LEU A 265 -10.77 27.17 3.21
C LEU A 265 -10.99 28.68 3.37
N GLU A 266 -10.21 29.50 2.68
CA GLU A 266 -10.34 30.96 2.75
C GLU A 266 -11.60 31.44 2.04
N GLN A 267 -12.04 30.81 0.97
CA GLN A 267 -13.31 31.05 0.32
C GLN A 267 -14.50 30.67 1.20
N SER A 268 -14.33 29.71 2.12
CA SER A 268 -15.35 29.28 3.06
C SER A 268 -15.49 30.19 4.28
N VAL A 269 -14.49 31.04 4.57
CA VAL A 269 -14.57 32.03 5.66
C VAL A 269 -15.56 33.13 5.28
N THR A 270 -16.67 33.19 5.99
CA THR A 270 -17.71 34.23 5.83
C THR A 270 -17.50 35.41 6.79
N GLY A 271 -18.24 36.47 6.61
CA GLY A 271 -18.21 37.62 7.54
C GLY A 271 -18.54 37.25 8.98
N HIS A 272 -19.39 36.21 9.19
CA HIS A 272 -19.71 35.73 10.55
C HIS A 272 -18.47 35.09 11.22
N HIS A 273 -17.67 34.36 10.47
CA HIS A 273 -16.43 33.77 10.98
C HIS A 273 -15.40 34.85 11.34
N LEU A 274 -15.30 35.91 10.53
CA LEU A 274 -14.42 37.06 10.85
C LEU A 274 -14.83 37.75 12.13
N ARG A 275 -16.15 38.00 12.34
CA ARG A 275 -16.68 38.56 13.58
C ARG A 275 -16.43 37.68 14.80
N ALA A 276 -16.67 36.36 14.66
CA ALA A 276 -16.40 35.40 15.72
C ALA A 276 -14.90 35.35 16.07
N ALA A 277 -14.04 35.33 15.08
CA ALA A 277 -12.59 35.33 15.25
C ALA A 277 -12.10 36.60 15.98
N ARG A 278 -12.61 37.75 15.57
CA ARG A 278 -12.29 39.02 16.19
C ARG A 278 -12.79 39.07 17.65
N ALA A 279 -14.01 38.60 17.91
CA ALA A 279 -14.56 38.53 19.26
C ALA A 279 -13.74 37.60 20.18
N LEU A 280 -13.22 36.48 19.69
CA LEU A 280 -12.34 35.60 20.46
C LEU A 280 -11.00 36.25 20.85
N LEU A 281 -10.60 37.32 20.16
CA LEU A 281 -9.39 38.10 20.44
C LEU A 281 -9.68 39.37 21.23
N ASP A 282 -10.93 39.66 21.55
CA ASP A 282 -11.38 40.92 22.11
C ASP A 282 -11.00 42.16 21.26
N TRP A 283 -10.92 41.97 19.95
CA TRP A 283 -10.55 43.01 18.98
C TRP A 283 -11.75 43.79 18.50
N SER A 284 -11.58 45.11 18.36
CA SER A 284 -12.49 45.97 17.60
C SER A 284 -12.27 45.81 16.08
N MET A 285 -13.18 46.35 15.25
CA MET A 285 -12.96 46.41 13.80
C MET A 285 -11.72 47.25 13.43
N MET A 286 -11.37 48.21 14.25
CA MET A 286 -10.17 49.04 14.07
C MET A 286 -8.90 48.20 14.31
N ASP A 287 -8.89 47.33 15.32
CA ASP A 287 -7.75 46.46 15.60
C ASP A 287 -7.51 45.51 14.46
N LEU A 288 -8.58 44.90 13.90
CA LEU A 288 -8.46 44.04 12.72
C LEU A 288 -8.01 44.84 11.49
N ALA A 289 -8.50 46.05 11.29
CA ALA A 289 -8.07 46.92 10.21
C ALA A 289 -6.57 47.23 10.30
N GLN A 290 -6.12 47.60 11.48
CA GLN A 290 -4.68 47.86 11.74
C GLN A 290 -3.83 46.64 11.56
N ALA A 291 -4.22 45.49 12.11
CA ALA A 291 -3.46 44.23 12.02
C ALA A 291 -3.39 43.65 10.58
N SER A 292 -4.44 43.88 9.79
CA SER A 292 -4.53 43.37 8.41
C SER A 292 -4.01 44.34 7.35
N GLY A 293 -3.75 45.61 7.72
CA GLY A 293 -3.40 46.65 6.77
C GLY A 293 -4.59 47.11 5.89
N LEU A 294 -5.81 46.82 6.31
CA LEU A 294 -7.04 47.20 5.60
C LEU A 294 -7.66 48.45 6.18
N SER A 295 -8.52 49.14 5.38
CA SER A 295 -9.34 50.23 5.93
C SER A 295 -10.46 49.69 6.79
N HIS A 296 -10.91 50.48 7.79
CA HIS A 296 -12.07 50.14 8.60
C HIS A 296 -13.34 49.87 7.77
N SER A 297 -13.55 50.62 6.70
CA SER A 297 -14.68 50.41 5.79
C SER A 297 -14.58 49.09 5.02
N THR A 298 -13.36 48.61 4.70
CA THR A 298 -13.12 47.31 4.08
C THR A 298 -13.43 46.18 5.07
N VAL A 299 -12.95 46.26 6.31
CA VAL A 299 -13.24 45.29 7.36
C VAL A 299 -14.74 45.17 7.59
N ARG A 300 -15.43 46.30 7.67
CA ARG A 300 -16.91 46.35 7.82
C ARG A 300 -17.60 45.61 6.66
N ARG A 301 -17.25 45.88 5.40
CA ARG A 301 -17.82 45.18 4.22
C ARG A 301 -17.54 43.70 4.21
N LEU A 302 -16.36 43.27 4.65
CA LEU A 302 -16.01 41.88 4.79
C LEU A 302 -16.89 41.16 5.81
N GLU A 303 -17.13 41.78 6.98
CA GLU A 303 -17.98 41.25 8.03
C GLU A 303 -19.47 41.27 7.68
N GLU A 304 -19.93 42.23 6.88
CA GLU A 304 -21.28 42.34 6.36
C GLU A 304 -21.56 41.41 5.17
N GLY A 305 -20.52 40.75 4.63
CA GLY A 305 -20.64 39.83 3.51
C GLY A 305 -20.79 40.50 2.14
N SER A 306 -20.53 41.81 2.05
CA SER A 306 -20.73 42.63 0.85
C SER A 306 -19.58 42.50 -0.17
N GLU A 307 -18.52 41.77 0.15
CA GLU A 307 -17.37 41.52 -0.75
C GLU A 307 -17.36 40.12 -1.29
N HIS A 308 -16.79 39.96 -2.52
CA HIS A 308 -16.61 38.66 -3.17
C HIS A 308 -15.83 37.69 -2.28
N ARG A 309 -16.25 36.43 -2.25
CA ARG A 309 -15.65 35.38 -1.38
C ARG A 309 -14.15 35.13 -1.59
N GLY A 310 -13.58 35.50 -2.73
CA GLY A 310 -12.16 35.36 -3.06
C GLY A 310 -11.38 36.68 -3.04
N SER A 311 -11.84 37.71 -2.33
CA SER A 311 -11.19 39.01 -2.34
C SER A 311 -9.84 38.99 -1.63
N ARG A 312 -8.84 39.70 -2.17
CA ARG A 312 -7.54 39.89 -1.56
C ARG A 312 -7.62 40.48 -0.15
N SER A 313 -8.61 41.31 0.09
CA SER A 313 -8.90 41.90 1.41
C SER A 313 -9.27 40.84 2.46
N ARG A 314 -10.06 39.82 2.06
CA ARG A 314 -10.43 38.71 2.94
C ARG A 314 -9.20 37.89 3.34
N PHE A 315 -8.32 37.61 2.39
CA PHE A 315 -7.04 36.92 2.66
C PHE A 315 -6.25 37.70 3.74
N HIS A 316 -6.06 39.00 3.59
CA HIS A 316 -5.33 39.81 4.56
C HIS A 316 -6.00 39.80 5.96
N ALA A 317 -7.33 39.86 6.03
CA ALA A 317 -8.05 39.78 7.31
C ALA A 317 -7.88 38.40 7.99
N VAL A 318 -8.02 37.31 7.23
CA VAL A 318 -7.82 35.94 7.73
C VAL A 318 -6.38 35.71 8.22
N GLU A 319 -5.39 36.15 7.47
CA GLU A 319 -3.98 36.06 7.85
C GLU A 319 -3.65 36.86 9.13
N ALA A 320 -4.21 38.06 9.30
CA ALA A 320 -4.06 38.85 10.51
C ALA A 320 -4.61 38.10 11.72
N LEU A 321 -5.81 37.53 11.60
CA LEU A 321 -6.45 36.76 12.66
C LEU A 321 -5.68 35.49 13.01
N ARG A 322 -5.13 34.77 11.98
CA ARG A 322 -4.29 33.61 12.20
C ARG A 322 -3.01 33.96 12.95
N ARG A 323 -2.35 35.05 12.59
CA ARG A 323 -1.14 35.53 13.31
C ARG A 323 -1.43 35.88 14.76
N ALA A 324 -2.64 36.32 15.06
CA ALA A 324 -3.11 36.60 16.39
C ALA A 324 -3.60 35.36 17.18
N GLY A 325 -3.43 34.15 16.62
CA GLY A 325 -3.73 32.88 17.29
C GLY A 325 -5.13 32.32 17.00
N ILE A 326 -5.83 32.81 15.98
CA ILE A 326 -7.10 32.21 15.54
C ILE A 326 -6.84 31.04 14.58
N ARG A 327 -7.57 29.96 14.78
CA ARG A 327 -7.66 28.82 13.87
C ARG A 327 -9.02 28.71 13.24
N PHE A 328 -9.06 28.57 11.92
CA PHE A 328 -10.25 28.20 11.16
C PHE A 328 -10.14 26.71 10.83
N VAL A 329 -11.08 25.91 11.32
CA VAL A 329 -11.06 24.44 11.24
C VAL A 329 -12.29 23.97 10.49
N ALA A 330 -12.11 23.23 9.40
CA ALA A 330 -13.20 22.54 8.74
C ALA A 330 -13.62 21.33 9.59
N MET A 331 -14.91 21.24 9.89
CA MET A 331 -15.52 20.11 10.58
C MET A 331 -15.93 19.03 9.57
N ASP A 332 -16.15 17.80 10.03
CA ASP A 332 -16.52 16.65 9.18
C ASP A 332 -17.85 16.84 8.43
N ASP A 333 -18.74 17.68 8.96
CA ASP A 333 -20.02 18.04 8.34
C ASP A 333 -19.91 19.18 7.30
N GLY A 334 -18.69 19.64 7.01
CA GLY A 334 -18.42 20.73 6.08
C GLY A 334 -18.60 22.11 6.66
N THR A 335 -18.94 22.25 7.96
CA THR A 335 -18.99 23.53 8.63
C THR A 335 -17.58 24.04 8.96
N LEU A 336 -17.43 25.37 9.09
CA LEU A 336 -16.19 26.00 9.51
C LEU A 336 -16.30 26.47 10.96
N ALA A 337 -15.45 25.91 11.82
CA ALA A 337 -15.31 26.35 13.19
C ALA A 337 -14.21 27.40 13.33
N VAL A 338 -14.36 28.29 14.31
CA VAL A 338 -13.36 29.28 14.71
C VAL A 338 -12.92 29.00 16.13
N ALA A 339 -11.64 28.87 16.36
CA ALA A 339 -11.05 28.58 17.67
C ALA A 339 -9.87 29.51 17.95
N ARG A 340 -9.65 29.84 19.21
CA ARG A 340 -8.42 30.49 19.67
C ARG A 340 -7.40 29.41 20.06
N ALA A 341 -6.15 29.54 19.60
CA ALA A 341 -5.04 28.61 19.90
C ALA A 341 -4.57 28.74 21.36
#